data_cb85a3d6f2504eb66db5292ac9f59e5a
#
_entry.id   cb85a3d6f2504eb66db5292ac9f59e5a
#
_cell.length_a   1.000
_cell.length_b   1.000
_cell.length_c   1.000
_cell.angle_alpha   90.00
_cell.angle_beta   90.00
_cell.angle_gamma   90.00
#
_symmetry.space_group_name_H-M   'P 1'
#
loop_
_entity.id
_entity.type
_entity.pdbx_description
1 polymer ?
#
loop_
_entity_poly.entity_id
_entity_poly.type
_entity_poly.pdbx_seq_one_letter_code
_entity_poly.pdbx_strand_id
1 'polypeptide(L)'
;MIDKFFWAIRAVLYKPFFGKFALPSYLGKPTFFMGTKRIFIDKKVRIFPHIRMETHQNGSIHIHEDVIISQNVHITSAGNLEIGKKSLILANVFITNIDHDYQEIDKHVVKQKYLVKDTIIGDNAYIGMGAAIMAGTKLGKQCIVGANSVVRGEFPDYCVIVGAPAKLVKKYNPDNKIWEKV
;
A
#
# COMPACT_ATOMS: atom_id res chain seq x y z
N MET A 1 13.96 21.37 -5.01
CA MET A 1 15.09 20.56 -5.56
C MET A 1 16.00 20.03 -4.46
N ILE A 2 16.35 20.84 -3.48
CA ILE A 2 17.23 20.49 -2.34
C ILE A 2 16.69 19.31 -1.53
N ASP A 3 15.38 19.22 -1.28
CA ASP A 3 14.78 18.15 -0.50
C ASP A 3 15.00 16.76 -1.10
N LYS A 4 14.88 16.63 -2.43
CA LYS A 4 15.06 15.34 -3.11
C LYS A 4 16.51 14.83 -3.02
N PHE A 5 17.48 15.74 -2.96
CA PHE A 5 18.88 15.38 -2.73
C PHE A 5 19.07 14.73 -1.36
N PHE A 6 18.54 15.35 -0.30
CA PHE A 6 18.58 14.76 1.04
C PHE A 6 17.80 13.44 1.15
N TRP A 7 16.71 13.29 0.39
CA TRP A 7 15.95 12.06 0.35
C TRP A 7 16.72 10.93 -0.36
N ALA A 8 17.50 11.25 -1.39
CA ALA A 8 18.36 10.28 -2.05
C ALA A 8 19.50 9.82 -1.11
N ILE A 9 20.15 10.75 -0.40
CA ILE A 9 21.17 10.40 0.61
C ILE A 9 20.56 9.50 1.68
N ARG A 10 19.37 9.83 2.20
CA ARG A 10 18.67 9.01 3.19
C ARG A 10 18.40 7.61 2.66
N ALA A 11 17.97 7.46 1.42
CA ALA A 11 17.76 6.15 0.81
C ALA A 11 19.02 5.30 0.82
N VAL A 12 20.19 5.89 0.52
CA VAL A 12 21.50 5.20 0.58
C VAL A 12 21.82 4.79 2.02
N LEU A 13 21.65 5.68 3.00
CA LEU A 13 21.95 5.41 4.41
C LEU A 13 21.03 4.32 5.00
N TYR A 14 19.77 4.27 4.57
CA TYR A 14 18.82 3.28 5.07
C TYR A 14 18.91 1.91 4.36
N LYS A 15 19.52 1.86 3.16
CA LYS A 15 19.65 0.63 2.37
C LYS A 15 20.11 -0.60 3.15
N PRO A 16 21.15 -0.54 4.03
CA PRO A 16 21.63 -1.72 4.76
C PRO A 16 20.62 -2.31 5.76
N PHE A 17 19.63 -1.54 6.18
CA PHE A 17 18.66 -1.94 7.20
C PHE A 17 17.44 -2.67 6.60
N PHE A 18 17.20 -2.54 5.30
CA PHE A 18 16.09 -3.16 4.61
C PHE A 18 16.45 -4.55 4.07
N GLY A 19 15.45 -5.41 3.82
CA GLY A 19 15.64 -6.65 3.08
C GLY A 19 16.14 -6.39 1.67
N LYS A 20 15.55 -5.36 1.02
CA LYS A 20 16.02 -4.81 -0.24
C LYS A 20 15.69 -3.33 -0.30
N PHE A 21 16.62 -2.51 -0.73
CA PHE A 21 16.38 -1.11 -1.08
C PHE A 21 17.19 -0.78 -2.34
N ALA A 22 16.52 -0.86 -3.49
CA ALA A 22 17.18 -0.65 -4.78
C ALA A 22 17.25 0.84 -5.13
N LEU A 23 18.36 1.23 -5.78
CA LEU A 23 18.59 2.59 -6.25
C LEU A 23 18.47 2.65 -7.79
N PRO A 24 18.16 3.83 -8.36
CA PRO A 24 17.87 5.10 -7.69
C PRO A 24 16.46 5.13 -7.09
N SER A 25 16.34 5.54 -5.83
CA SER A 25 15.07 5.73 -5.13
C SER A 25 15.19 6.87 -4.13
N TYR A 26 14.07 7.41 -3.64
CA TYR A 26 14.04 8.48 -2.66
C TYR A 26 13.33 8.04 -1.38
N LEU A 27 13.83 8.51 -0.23
CA LEU A 27 13.19 8.31 1.06
C LEU A 27 13.10 9.65 1.81
N GLY A 28 11.90 10.19 1.92
CA GLY A 28 11.58 11.30 2.81
C GLY A 28 11.82 10.90 4.27
N LYS A 29 11.83 11.86 5.21
CA LYS A 29 11.99 11.56 6.64
C LYS A 29 10.84 10.64 7.10
N PRO A 30 11.12 9.40 7.55
CA PRO A 30 10.06 8.51 8.00
C PRO A 30 9.54 8.91 9.39
N THR A 31 8.33 8.48 9.72
CA THR A 31 7.79 8.54 11.07
C THR A 31 8.23 7.32 11.87
N PHE A 32 8.08 6.13 11.31
CA PHE A 32 8.42 4.89 12.02
C PHE A 32 8.64 3.73 11.05
N PHE A 33 9.62 2.89 11.37
CA PHE A 33 9.85 1.60 10.70
C PHE A 33 10.01 0.47 11.72
N MET A 34 9.40 -0.67 11.42
CA MET A 34 9.56 -1.90 12.18
C MET A 34 9.70 -3.11 11.25
N GLY A 35 10.64 -4.02 11.56
CA GLY A 35 10.85 -5.25 10.80
C GLY A 35 11.39 -5.02 9.38
N THR A 36 12.19 -3.98 9.18
CA THR A 36 12.69 -3.53 7.87
C THR A 36 13.38 -4.59 7.03
N LYS A 37 13.94 -5.65 7.63
CA LYS A 37 14.53 -6.78 6.92
C LYS A 37 13.53 -7.58 6.08
N ARG A 38 12.24 -7.38 6.29
CA ARG A 38 11.15 -7.97 5.51
C ARG A 38 10.41 -6.93 4.64
N ILE A 39 11.03 -5.75 4.44
CA ILE A 39 10.54 -4.72 3.52
C ILE A 39 11.49 -4.69 2.31
N PHE A 40 10.92 -4.86 1.14
CA PHE A 40 11.63 -4.95 -0.14
C PHE A 40 11.16 -3.80 -1.05
N ILE A 41 12.09 -2.94 -1.44
CA ILE A 41 11.84 -1.74 -2.23
C ILE A 41 12.66 -1.83 -3.51
N ASP A 42 11.97 -1.84 -4.66
CA ASP A 42 12.59 -1.88 -5.97
C ASP A 42 13.12 -0.49 -6.39
N LYS A 43 13.76 -0.44 -7.56
CA LYS A 43 14.36 0.80 -8.10
C LYS A 43 13.30 1.83 -8.49
N LYS A 44 13.70 3.10 -8.51
CA LYS A 44 12.87 4.26 -8.89
C LYS A 44 11.67 4.52 -7.97
N VAL A 45 11.62 3.89 -6.80
CA VAL A 45 10.56 4.15 -5.82
C VAL A 45 10.77 5.50 -5.15
N ARG A 46 9.70 6.27 -5.01
CA ARG A 46 9.69 7.63 -4.45
C ARG A 46 8.80 7.67 -3.22
N ILE A 47 9.40 7.67 -2.05
CA ILE A 47 8.69 7.70 -0.78
C ILE A 47 8.82 9.10 -0.18
N PHE A 48 7.68 9.76 0.00
CA PHE A 48 7.58 11.09 0.60
C PHE A 48 7.66 11.04 2.13
N PRO A 49 7.81 12.18 2.82
CA PRO A 49 7.98 12.21 4.28
C PRO A 49 6.78 11.62 5.04
N HIS A 50 7.05 11.29 6.31
CA HIS A 50 6.09 10.78 7.28
C HIS A 50 5.51 9.41 6.94
N ILE A 51 6.24 8.61 6.14
CA ILE A 51 5.89 7.20 5.93
C ILE A 51 6.02 6.41 7.25
N ARG A 52 5.06 5.51 7.49
CA ARG A 52 5.13 4.49 8.52
C ARG A 52 5.00 3.12 7.88
N MET A 53 5.96 2.22 8.10
CA MET A 53 5.92 0.84 7.60
C MET A 53 6.27 -0.15 8.70
N GLU A 54 5.46 -1.17 8.86
CA GLU A 54 5.62 -2.18 9.90
C GLU A 54 5.40 -3.58 9.35
N THR A 55 6.32 -4.50 9.68
CA THR A 55 6.11 -5.91 9.45
C THR A 55 6.08 -6.66 10.77
N HIS A 56 4.97 -7.34 11.04
CA HIS A 56 4.73 -8.15 12.22
C HIS A 56 4.93 -9.64 11.89
N GLN A 57 5.23 -10.45 12.87
CA GLN A 57 5.41 -11.90 12.70
C GLN A 57 6.34 -12.23 11.51
N ASN A 58 5.85 -12.99 10.53
CA ASN A 58 6.55 -13.32 9.30
C ASN A 58 6.12 -12.49 8.10
N GLY A 59 5.38 -11.40 8.33
CA GLY A 59 4.86 -10.56 7.27
C GLY A 59 5.95 -9.85 6.48
N SER A 60 5.66 -9.58 5.21
CA SER A 60 6.52 -8.86 4.29
C SER A 60 5.77 -7.74 3.57
N ILE A 61 6.51 -6.73 3.14
CA ILE A 61 6.03 -5.63 2.30
C ILE A 61 6.92 -5.57 1.07
N HIS A 62 6.33 -5.70 -0.12
CA HIS A 62 7.00 -5.58 -1.40
C HIS A 62 6.49 -4.35 -2.16
N ILE A 63 7.37 -3.39 -2.43
CA ILE A 63 7.08 -2.17 -3.19
C ILE A 63 7.85 -2.26 -4.50
N HIS A 64 7.12 -2.46 -5.59
CA HIS A 64 7.69 -2.71 -6.90
C HIS A 64 8.19 -1.43 -7.59
N GLU A 65 8.82 -1.59 -8.77
CA GLU A 65 9.50 -0.52 -9.51
C GLU A 65 8.59 0.66 -9.79
N ASP A 66 9.14 1.87 -9.68
CA ASP A 66 8.53 3.15 -10.07
C ASP A 66 7.23 3.52 -9.31
N VAL A 67 7.05 2.95 -8.11
CA VAL A 67 5.94 3.31 -7.22
C VAL A 67 6.20 4.69 -6.60
N ILE A 68 5.14 5.48 -6.47
CA ILE A 68 5.14 6.76 -5.73
C ILE A 68 4.26 6.60 -4.50
N ILE A 69 4.81 6.90 -3.34
CA ILE A 69 4.09 6.91 -2.07
C ILE A 69 4.17 8.32 -1.50
N SER A 70 3.04 9.00 -1.45
CA SER A 70 2.93 10.36 -0.92
C SER A 70 3.12 10.39 0.60
N GLN A 71 3.05 11.59 1.19
CA GLN A 71 3.29 11.78 2.62
C GLN A 71 2.22 11.13 3.51
N ASN A 72 2.62 10.81 4.73
CA ASN A 72 1.75 10.33 5.80
C ASN A 72 0.97 9.04 5.45
N VAL A 73 1.58 8.16 4.67
CA VAL A 73 1.03 6.84 4.35
C VAL A 73 1.44 5.85 5.44
N HIS A 74 0.51 4.98 5.85
CA HIS A 74 0.76 3.92 6.81
C HIS A 74 0.54 2.55 6.16
N ILE A 75 1.58 1.70 6.18
CA ILE A 75 1.55 0.33 5.63
C ILE A 75 1.92 -0.65 6.74
N THR A 76 1.06 -1.63 7.01
CA THR A 76 1.33 -2.65 8.03
C THR A 76 1.01 -4.05 7.52
N SER A 77 1.88 -5.01 7.81
CA SER A 77 1.79 -6.36 7.28
C SER A 77 2.19 -7.43 8.30
N ALA A 78 1.42 -8.52 8.36
CA ALA A 78 1.77 -9.77 9.05
C ALA A 78 1.76 -11.00 8.10
N GLY A 79 1.40 -10.82 6.83
CA GLY A 79 1.43 -11.80 5.73
C GLY A 79 2.16 -11.23 4.52
N ASN A 80 1.69 -11.53 3.31
CA ASN A 80 2.22 -10.93 2.09
C ASN A 80 1.44 -9.66 1.73
N LEU A 81 2.15 -8.52 1.55
CA LEU A 81 1.58 -7.27 1.09
C LEU A 81 2.41 -6.75 -0.10
N GLU A 82 1.75 -6.56 -1.23
CA GLU A 82 2.39 -6.13 -2.46
C GLU A 82 1.78 -4.86 -3.02
N ILE A 83 2.65 -3.95 -3.51
CA ILE A 83 2.27 -2.74 -4.26
C ILE A 83 2.93 -2.84 -5.63
N GLY A 84 2.11 -3.06 -6.66
CA GLY A 84 2.53 -3.27 -8.05
C GLY A 84 3.20 -2.06 -8.67
N LYS A 85 3.95 -2.31 -9.74
CA LYS A 85 4.78 -1.33 -10.45
C LYS A 85 3.98 -0.11 -10.89
N LYS A 86 4.64 1.07 -10.87
CA LYS A 86 4.08 2.35 -11.36
C LYS A 86 2.81 2.81 -10.64
N SER A 87 2.49 2.21 -9.48
CA SER A 87 1.32 2.62 -8.71
C SER A 87 1.58 3.93 -7.97
N LEU A 88 0.51 4.71 -7.80
CA LEU A 88 0.52 5.99 -7.08
C LEU A 88 -0.37 5.88 -5.85
N ILE A 89 0.25 5.98 -4.69
CA ILE A 89 -0.43 5.99 -3.39
C ILE A 89 -0.43 7.43 -2.87
N LEU A 90 -1.60 8.04 -2.79
CA LEU A 90 -1.72 9.42 -2.33
C LEU A 90 -1.62 9.55 -0.79
N ALA A 91 -1.60 10.79 -0.32
CA ALA A 91 -1.39 11.09 1.08
C ALA A 91 -2.48 10.51 2.00
N ASN A 92 -2.10 10.22 3.25
CA ASN A 92 -2.98 9.73 4.31
C ASN A 92 -3.64 8.36 4.01
N VAL A 93 -3.12 7.60 3.06
CA VAL A 93 -3.62 6.26 2.75
C VAL A 93 -3.16 5.28 3.83
N PHE A 94 -4.06 4.39 4.24
CA PHE A 94 -3.79 3.25 5.09
C PHE A 94 -3.86 1.95 4.29
N ILE A 95 -2.84 1.08 4.41
CA ILE A 95 -2.80 -0.22 3.73
C ILE A 95 -2.45 -1.29 4.76
N THR A 96 -3.27 -2.32 4.86
CA THR A 96 -3.04 -3.44 5.79
C THR A 96 -3.42 -4.79 5.18
N ASN A 97 -2.81 -5.84 5.70
CA ASN A 97 -3.28 -7.21 5.51
C ASN A 97 -3.64 -7.88 6.86
N ILE A 98 -3.81 -7.05 7.90
CA ILE A 98 -4.10 -7.48 9.26
C ILE A 98 -5.51 -7.03 9.65
N ASP A 99 -6.32 -7.96 10.15
CA ASP A 99 -7.47 -7.69 10.99
C ASP A 99 -7.22 -8.30 12.38
N HIS A 100 -7.95 -7.83 13.37
CA HIS A 100 -7.97 -8.44 14.71
C HIS A 100 -9.17 -9.35 14.85
N ASP A 101 -8.95 -10.52 15.42
CA ASP A 101 -10.04 -11.32 15.97
C ASP A 101 -10.61 -10.62 17.19
N TYR A 102 -11.92 -10.62 17.34
CA TYR A 102 -12.66 -10.01 18.44
C TYR A 102 -13.80 -10.90 18.95
N GLN A 103 -13.82 -12.18 18.53
CA GLN A 103 -14.93 -13.10 18.81
C GLN A 103 -15.01 -13.53 20.27
N GLU A 104 -13.89 -13.53 21.00
CA GLU A 104 -13.87 -13.90 22.41
C GLU A 104 -14.32 -12.69 23.25
N ILE A 105 -15.54 -12.77 23.81
CA ILE A 105 -16.09 -11.76 24.70
C ILE A 105 -15.24 -11.66 25.98
N ASP A 106 -15.15 -10.47 26.57
CA ASP A 106 -14.36 -10.14 27.78
C ASP A 106 -12.86 -10.38 27.67
N LYS A 107 -12.36 -10.80 26.52
CA LYS A 107 -10.94 -10.89 26.23
C LYS A 107 -10.44 -9.66 25.50
N HIS A 108 -9.39 -9.02 26.04
CA HIS A 108 -8.78 -7.86 25.42
C HIS A 108 -8.36 -8.18 23.98
N VAL A 109 -8.74 -7.32 23.00
CA VAL A 109 -8.52 -7.56 21.56
C VAL A 109 -7.06 -7.83 21.22
N VAL A 110 -6.10 -7.15 21.88
CA VAL A 110 -4.66 -7.40 21.64
C VAL A 110 -4.18 -8.79 22.06
N LYS A 111 -4.96 -9.51 22.86
CA LYS A 111 -4.67 -10.91 23.26
C LYS A 111 -5.33 -11.93 22.33
N GLN A 112 -6.16 -11.50 21.40
CA GLN A 112 -6.76 -12.33 20.36
C GLN A 112 -5.84 -12.37 19.13
N LYS A 113 -6.08 -13.33 18.25
CA LYS A 113 -5.21 -13.57 17.09
C LYS A 113 -5.34 -12.47 16.04
N TYR A 114 -4.30 -12.27 15.26
CA TYR A 114 -4.41 -11.58 13.98
C TYR A 114 -5.12 -12.46 12.96
N LEU A 115 -6.06 -11.88 12.25
CA LEU A 115 -6.64 -12.46 11.04
C LEU A 115 -5.88 -11.89 9.85
N VAL A 116 -4.96 -12.67 9.31
CA VAL A 116 -4.07 -12.22 8.24
C VAL A 116 -4.62 -12.70 6.90
N LYS A 117 -4.77 -11.76 5.94
CA LYS A 117 -5.17 -12.04 4.55
C LYS A 117 -4.34 -11.20 3.62
N ASP A 118 -3.62 -11.83 2.71
CA ASP A 118 -2.73 -11.14 1.76
C ASP A 118 -3.44 -9.98 1.05
N THR A 119 -2.74 -8.85 0.94
CA THR A 119 -3.24 -7.64 0.28
C THR A 119 -2.35 -7.35 -0.92
N ILE A 120 -2.96 -7.25 -2.09
CA ILE A 120 -2.27 -7.05 -3.36
C ILE A 120 -2.86 -5.84 -4.07
N ILE A 121 -2.01 -4.87 -4.36
CA ILE A 121 -2.33 -3.72 -5.23
C ILE A 121 -1.65 -3.99 -6.57
N GLY A 122 -2.42 -4.14 -7.63
CA GLY A 122 -1.92 -4.43 -8.98
C GLY A 122 -1.12 -3.28 -9.58
N ASP A 123 -0.48 -3.55 -10.71
CA ASP A 123 0.35 -2.57 -11.42
C ASP A 123 -0.45 -1.34 -11.86
N ASN A 124 0.19 -0.17 -11.87
CA ASN A 124 -0.38 1.09 -12.34
C ASN A 124 -1.68 1.51 -11.63
N ALA A 125 -1.85 1.10 -10.38
CA ALA A 125 -3.01 1.48 -9.58
C ALA A 125 -2.89 2.92 -9.08
N TYR A 126 -4.03 3.60 -8.92
CA TYR A 126 -4.15 4.91 -8.31
C TYR A 126 -4.98 4.80 -7.03
N ILE A 127 -4.38 5.10 -5.90
CA ILE A 127 -5.06 5.04 -4.60
C ILE A 127 -5.26 6.47 -4.09
N GLY A 128 -6.52 6.88 -4.09
CA GLY A 128 -6.94 8.23 -3.70
C GLY A 128 -6.62 8.57 -2.25
N MET A 129 -6.44 9.86 -1.98
CA MET A 129 -6.10 10.40 -0.66
C MET A 129 -7.05 9.89 0.43
N GLY A 130 -6.49 9.48 1.57
CA GLY A 130 -7.27 9.04 2.73
C GLY A 130 -7.97 7.69 2.56
N ALA A 131 -7.74 6.97 1.46
CA ALA A 131 -8.33 5.64 1.30
C ALA A 131 -7.73 4.63 2.28
N ALA A 132 -8.57 3.67 2.71
CA ALA A 132 -8.16 2.54 3.53
C ALA A 132 -8.27 1.23 2.72
N ILE A 133 -7.12 0.60 2.46
CA ILE A 133 -7.04 -0.71 1.81
C ILE A 133 -6.90 -1.77 2.89
N MET A 134 -7.98 -2.52 3.08
CA MET A 134 -8.14 -3.44 4.20
C MET A 134 -7.61 -4.84 3.88
N ALA A 135 -7.42 -5.65 4.91
CA ALA A 135 -6.94 -7.01 4.81
C ALA A 135 -7.74 -7.86 3.81
N GLY A 136 -7.04 -8.58 2.94
CA GLY A 136 -7.61 -9.42 1.89
C GLY A 136 -8.05 -8.68 0.63
N THR A 137 -7.70 -7.39 0.51
CA THR A 137 -7.96 -6.64 -0.71
C THR A 137 -7.02 -7.08 -1.83
N LYS A 138 -7.59 -7.40 -3.00
CA LYS A 138 -6.84 -7.63 -4.23
C LYS A 138 -7.36 -6.70 -5.31
N LEU A 139 -6.55 -5.75 -5.69
CA LEU A 139 -6.81 -4.85 -6.81
C LEU A 139 -6.10 -5.36 -8.05
N GLY A 140 -6.80 -5.51 -9.15
CA GLY A 140 -6.23 -5.78 -10.44
C GLY A 140 -5.40 -4.59 -10.98
N LYS A 141 -4.90 -4.75 -12.19
CA LYS A 141 -4.08 -3.74 -12.87
C LYS A 141 -4.90 -2.48 -13.14
N GLN A 142 -4.28 -1.32 -12.94
CA GLN A 142 -4.83 0.01 -13.24
C GLN A 142 -6.21 0.26 -12.60
N CYS A 143 -6.40 -0.24 -11.38
CA CYS A 143 -7.55 0.11 -10.56
C CYS A 143 -7.42 1.54 -10.04
N ILE A 144 -8.52 2.26 -10.02
CA ILE A 144 -8.63 3.62 -9.47
C ILE A 144 -9.47 3.56 -8.21
N VAL A 145 -8.89 3.85 -7.08
CA VAL A 145 -9.60 3.96 -5.81
C VAL A 145 -9.87 5.44 -5.50
N GLY A 146 -11.12 5.79 -5.28
CA GLY A 146 -11.51 7.15 -4.92
C GLY A 146 -11.00 7.56 -3.54
N ALA A 147 -10.88 8.87 -3.32
CA ALA A 147 -10.48 9.42 -2.02
C ALA A 147 -11.45 8.98 -0.90
N ASN A 148 -10.89 8.76 0.31
CA ASN A 148 -11.63 8.34 1.52
C ASN A 148 -12.46 7.06 1.36
N SER A 149 -12.13 6.21 0.39
CA SER A 149 -12.78 4.91 0.21
C SER A 149 -12.25 3.87 1.19
N VAL A 150 -13.14 3.00 1.68
CA VAL A 150 -12.77 1.83 2.51
C VAL A 150 -12.94 0.58 1.67
N VAL A 151 -11.82 0.03 1.21
CA VAL A 151 -11.77 -1.03 0.19
C VAL A 151 -11.48 -2.38 0.83
N ARG A 152 -12.33 -3.36 0.56
CA ARG A 152 -12.16 -4.77 0.94
C ARG A 152 -12.72 -5.67 -0.14
N GLY A 153 -12.01 -6.75 -0.46
CA GLY A 153 -12.41 -7.74 -1.46
C GLY A 153 -11.56 -7.70 -2.72
N GLU A 154 -12.01 -8.40 -3.74
CA GLU A 154 -11.29 -8.57 -5.00
C GLU A 154 -11.94 -7.75 -6.11
N PHE A 155 -11.13 -7.02 -6.85
CA PHE A 155 -11.57 -6.14 -7.93
C PHE A 155 -10.77 -6.43 -9.20
N PRO A 156 -11.44 -6.52 -10.37
CA PRO A 156 -10.78 -6.86 -11.62
C PRO A 156 -9.87 -5.73 -12.11
N ASP A 157 -9.11 -6.01 -13.16
CA ASP A 157 -8.34 -5.01 -13.88
C ASP A 157 -9.22 -3.88 -14.41
N TYR A 158 -8.64 -2.69 -14.51
CA TYR A 158 -9.24 -1.53 -15.18
C TYR A 158 -10.61 -1.15 -14.62
N CYS A 159 -10.68 -0.90 -13.33
CA CYS A 159 -11.91 -0.53 -12.68
C CYS A 159 -11.78 0.72 -11.80
N VAL A 160 -12.90 1.36 -11.51
CA VAL A 160 -13.02 2.48 -10.55
C VAL A 160 -13.86 2.03 -9.37
N ILE A 161 -13.30 2.24 -8.17
CA ILE A 161 -13.83 1.77 -6.90
C ILE A 161 -13.96 2.97 -5.98
N VAL A 162 -15.16 3.20 -5.42
CA VAL A 162 -15.38 4.35 -4.52
C VAL A 162 -16.35 4.02 -3.39
N GLY A 163 -16.23 4.75 -2.28
CA GLY A 163 -17.16 4.71 -1.16
C GLY A 163 -16.66 3.97 0.08
N ALA A 164 -17.46 3.98 1.12
CA ALA A 164 -17.24 3.29 2.40
C ALA A 164 -18.56 2.63 2.87
N PRO A 165 -18.74 1.30 2.68
CA PRO A 165 -17.83 0.37 2.00
C PRO A 165 -17.72 0.65 0.50
N ALA A 166 -16.52 0.42 -0.06
CA ALA A 166 -16.24 0.73 -1.45
C ALA A 166 -16.91 -0.28 -2.40
N LYS A 167 -17.41 0.27 -3.52
CA LYS A 167 -18.04 -0.50 -4.60
C LYS A 167 -17.41 -0.18 -5.93
N LEU A 168 -17.39 -1.15 -6.83
CA LEU A 168 -17.04 -0.97 -8.22
C LEU A 168 -18.13 -0.13 -8.90
N VAL A 169 -17.75 1.00 -9.50
CA VAL A 169 -18.69 1.97 -10.11
C VAL A 169 -18.44 2.16 -11.60
N LYS A 170 -17.23 1.83 -12.08
CA LYS A 170 -16.91 1.85 -13.51
C LYS A 170 -15.94 0.73 -13.85
N LYS A 171 -16.01 0.25 -15.08
CA LYS A 171 -15.06 -0.69 -15.68
C LYS A 171 -14.70 -0.20 -17.07
N TYR A 172 -13.43 -0.40 -17.47
CA TYR A 172 -12.99 -0.09 -18.81
C TYR A 172 -13.47 -1.18 -19.78
N ASN A 173 -14.11 -0.76 -20.86
CA ASN A 173 -14.51 -1.62 -21.95
C ASN A 173 -13.45 -1.53 -23.08
N PRO A 174 -12.71 -2.63 -23.38
CA PRO A 174 -11.64 -2.60 -24.37
C PRO A 174 -12.15 -2.47 -25.82
N ASP A 175 -13.40 -2.89 -26.10
CA ASP A 175 -13.95 -2.89 -27.46
C ASP A 175 -14.21 -1.47 -27.97
N ASN A 176 -14.84 -0.65 -27.11
CA ASN A 176 -15.16 0.75 -27.44
C ASN A 176 -14.18 1.75 -26.83
N LYS A 177 -13.19 1.29 -26.03
CA LYS A 177 -12.12 2.09 -25.39
C LYS A 177 -12.64 3.18 -24.46
N ILE A 178 -13.74 2.96 -23.77
CA ILE A 178 -14.33 3.90 -22.79
C ILE A 178 -14.52 3.28 -21.42
N TRP A 179 -14.66 4.13 -20.41
CA TRP A 179 -15.02 3.76 -19.05
C TRP A 179 -16.54 3.78 -18.89
N GLU A 180 -17.13 2.63 -18.68
CA GLU A 180 -18.57 2.45 -18.52
C GLU A 180 -18.94 2.37 -17.04
N LYS A 181 -20.15 2.83 -16.69
CA LYS A 181 -20.72 2.63 -15.36
C LYS A 181 -21.16 1.15 -15.22
N VAL A 182 -21.04 0.63 -14.01
CA VAL A 182 -21.49 -0.71 -13.61
C VAL A 182 -22.71 -0.58 -12.72
#